data_27c12a429ade95e6480a06a5aa034389
#
_entry.id   27c12a429ade95e6480a06a5aa034389
#
_cell.length_a   1.000
_cell.length_b   1.000
_cell.length_c   1.000
_cell.angle_alpha   90.00
_cell.angle_beta   90.00
_cell.angle_gamma   90.00
#
_symmetry.space_group_name_H-M   'P 1'
#
loop_
_entity.id
_entity.type
_entity.pdbx_description
1 polymer ?
#
loop_
_entity_poly.entity_id
_entity_poly.type
_entity_poly.pdbx_seq_one_letter_code
_entity_poly.pdbx_strand_id
1 'polypeptide(L)'
;MDFQQSKTYANITSAFQTERIASTTNQLYADRARQEGYIEIGDVFDVTARNHKEHSRIFWRRLNNGVLPPTVDNLQSGAEQEAYLGYNLFREYAVTAREEGYDDIASLFNGIANIELNHNLNFNALRNNILKGEVFCKPKETLWICMQCGNILSGMCAPERCPVCGFPQGYYRLYNSIEAI
;
A
#
# COMPACT_ATOMS: atom_id res chain seq x y z
N MET A 1 0.77 -18.19 -29.85
CA MET A 1 -0.20 -17.14 -29.44
C MET A 1 0.41 -16.42 -28.26
N ASP A 2 0.54 -15.12 -28.35
CA ASP A 2 1.05 -14.31 -27.24
C ASP A 2 0.09 -14.40 -26.05
N PHE A 3 0.61 -14.70 -24.86
CA PHE A 3 -0.20 -14.87 -23.66
C PHE A 3 -1.00 -13.59 -23.33
N GLN A 4 -0.40 -12.42 -23.48
CA GLN A 4 -1.06 -11.14 -23.19
C GLN A 4 -2.24 -10.83 -24.11
N GLN A 5 -2.27 -11.45 -25.30
CA GLN A 5 -3.37 -11.31 -26.28
C GLN A 5 -4.42 -12.44 -26.16
N SER A 6 -4.24 -13.36 -25.22
CA SER A 6 -5.12 -14.52 -25.06
C SER A 6 -6.37 -14.23 -24.22
N LYS A 7 -7.44 -14.97 -24.46
CA LYS A 7 -8.62 -14.97 -23.58
C LYS A 7 -8.27 -15.39 -22.15
N THR A 8 -7.27 -16.27 -21.98
CA THR A 8 -6.79 -16.69 -20.67
C THR A 8 -6.21 -15.52 -19.87
N TYR A 9 -5.43 -14.62 -20.51
CA TYR A 9 -4.93 -13.40 -19.87
C TYR A 9 -6.08 -12.50 -19.43
N ALA A 10 -7.06 -12.26 -20.28
CA ALA A 10 -8.25 -11.49 -19.93
C ALA A 10 -9.03 -12.11 -18.76
N ASN A 11 -9.18 -13.46 -18.76
CA ASN A 11 -9.83 -14.17 -17.66
C ASN A 11 -9.06 -14.04 -16.33
N ILE A 12 -7.72 -14.13 -16.35
CA ILE A 12 -6.89 -13.93 -15.15
C ILE A 12 -7.01 -12.49 -14.65
N THR A 13 -7.04 -11.51 -15.54
CA THR A 13 -7.23 -10.10 -15.17
C THR A 13 -8.59 -9.87 -14.49
N SER A 14 -9.65 -10.44 -15.06
CA SER A 14 -11.01 -10.40 -14.48
C SER A 14 -11.05 -11.10 -13.12
N ALA A 15 -10.47 -12.30 -13.02
CA ALA A 15 -10.39 -13.04 -11.76
C ALA A 15 -9.64 -12.25 -10.68
N PHE A 16 -8.51 -11.63 -11.01
CA PHE A 16 -7.78 -10.75 -10.09
C PHE A 16 -8.66 -9.64 -9.52
N GLN A 17 -9.43 -8.95 -10.37
CA GLN A 17 -10.33 -7.89 -9.92
C GLN A 17 -11.47 -8.43 -9.05
N THR A 18 -12.10 -9.55 -9.45
CA THR A 18 -13.18 -10.19 -8.70
C THR A 18 -12.74 -10.62 -7.30
N GLU A 19 -11.56 -11.23 -7.18
CA GLU A 19 -11.01 -11.66 -5.89
C GLU A 19 -10.69 -10.48 -4.97
N ARG A 20 -10.21 -9.35 -5.51
CA ARG A 20 -10.00 -8.13 -4.73
C ARG A 20 -11.29 -7.56 -4.17
N ILE A 21 -12.34 -7.49 -4.98
CA ILE A 21 -13.68 -7.04 -4.55
C ILE A 21 -14.22 -7.98 -3.48
N ALA A 22 -14.18 -9.30 -3.72
CA ALA A 22 -14.64 -10.30 -2.76
C ALA A 22 -13.89 -10.20 -1.42
N SER A 23 -12.57 -9.98 -1.43
CA SER A 23 -11.78 -9.79 -0.21
C SER A 23 -12.30 -8.62 0.63
N THR A 24 -12.45 -7.45 0.02
CA THR A 24 -12.94 -6.24 0.72
C THR A 24 -14.39 -6.40 1.19
N THR A 25 -15.26 -6.99 0.35
CA THR A 25 -16.67 -7.19 0.69
C THR A 25 -16.83 -8.12 1.90
N ASN A 26 -16.06 -9.23 1.94
CA ASN A 26 -16.11 -10.13 3.09
C ASN A 26 -15.58 -9.48 4.38
N GLN A 27 -14.61 -8.56 4.32
CA GLN A 27 -14.19 -7.78 5.49
C GLN A 27 -15.35 -6.93 6.05
N LEU A 28 -16.09 -6.23 5.17
CA LEU A 28 -17.26 -5.45 5.57
C LEU A 28 -18.35 -6.33 6.20
N TYR A 29 -18.54 -7.55 5.66
CA TYR A 29 -19.50 -8.52 6.25
C TYR A 29 -19.03 -9.02 7.62
N ALA A 30 -17.72 -9.22 7.80
CA ALA A 30 -17.15 -9.58 9.11
C ALA A 30 -17.42 -8.50 10.15
N ASP A 31 -17.19 -7.23 9.80
CA ASP A 31 -17.47 -6.09 10.69
C ASP A 31 -18.95 -6.01 11.07
N ARG A 32 -19.83 -6.21 10.09
CA ARG A 32 -21.28 -6.21 10.34
C ARG A 32 -21.72 -7.36 11.25
N ALA A 33 -21.22 -8.57 10.99
CA ALA A 33 -21.53 -9.73 11.83
C ALA A 33 -21.14 -9.51 13.31
N ARG A 34 -19.95 -8.91 13.54
CA ARG A 34 -19.49 -8.56 14.89
C ARG A 34 -20.35 -7.49 15.56
N GLN A 35 -20.77 -6.46 14.82
CA GLN A 35 -21.70 -5.44 15.33
C GLN A 35 -23.04 -6.05 15.77
N GLU A 36 -23.49 -7.11 15.12
CA GLU A 36 -24.71 -7.86 15.47
C GLU A 36 -24.48 -8.91 16.57
N GLY A 37 -23.25 -9.09 17.05
CA GLY A 37 -22.89 -10.06 18.09
C GLY A 37 -22.54 -11.46 17.56
N TYR A 38 -22.48 -11.67 16.25
CA TYR A 38 -22.13 -12.95 15.63
C TYR A 38 -20.63 -13.09 15.41
N ILE A 39 -19.88 -13.24 16.49
CA ILE A 39 -18.40 -13.23 16.45
C ILE A 39 -17.84 -14.35 15.58
N GLU A 40 -18.32 -15.60 15.76
CA GLU A 40 -17.86 -16.75 14.95
C GLU A 40 -18.12 -16.55 13.45
N ILE A 41 -19.29 -16.00 13.09
CA ILE A 41 -19.62 -15.69 11.69
C ILE A 41 -18.68 -14.62 11.15
N GLY A 42 -18.35 -13.59 11.95
CA GLY A 42 -17.36 -12.59 11.62
C GLY A 42 -15.99 -13.21 11.32
N ASP A 43 -15.54 -14.17 12.12
CA ASP A 43 -14.27 -14.88 11.92
C ASP A 43 -14.25 -15.71 10.63
N VAL A 44 -15.38 -16.34 10.27
CA VAL A 44 -15.53 -17.06 8.99
C VAL A 44 -15.38 -16.10 7.81
N PHE A 45 -16.01 -14.92 7.87
CA PHE A 45 -15.86 -13.89 6.83
C PHE A 45 -14.43 -13.39 6.72
N ASP A 46 -13.72 -13.17 7.82
CA ASP A 46 -12.31 -12.75 7.80
C ASP A 46 -11.39 -13.81 7.17
N VAL A 47 -11.60 -15.08 7.51
CA VAL A 47 -10.85 -16.19 6.88
C VAL A 47 -11.12 -16.21 5.36
N THR A 48 -12.38 -16.06 4.96
CA THR A 48 -12.77 -16.00 3.54
C THR A 48 -12.15 -14.80 2.83
N ALA A 49 -12.18 -13.62 3.44
CA ALA A 49 -11.54 -12.41 2.92
C ALA A 49 -10.03 -12.58 2.69
N ARG A 50 -9.35 -13.22 3.67
CA ARG A 50 -7.92 -13.55 3.56
C ARG A 50 -7.64 -14.51 2.42
N ASN A 51 -8.47 -15.54 2.22
CA ASN A 51 -8.31 -16.48 1.11
C ASN A 51 -8.46 -15.76 -0.24
N HIS A 52 -9.48 -14.92 -0.42
CA HIS A 52 -9.67 -14.11 -1.63
C HIS A 52 -8.47 -13.18 -1.87
N LYS A 53 -7.90 -12.57 -0.83
CA LYS A 53 -6.68 -11.77 -0.93
C LYS A 53 -5.50 -12.59 -1.46
N GLU A 54 -5.30 -13.82 -0.98
CA GLU A 54 -4.23 -14.70 -1.49
C GLU A 54 -4.50 -15.16 -2.92
N HIS A 55 -5.74 -15.48 -3.29
CA HIS A 55 -6.10 -15.79 -4.68
C HIS A 55 -5.77 -14.61 -5.62
N SER A 56 -6.11 -13.38 -5.22
CA SER A 56 -5.76 -12.20 -6.01
C SER A 56 -4.25 -12.04 -6.19
N ARG A 57 -3.43 -12.32 -5.16
CA ARG A 57 -1.96 -12.29 -5.24
C ARG A 57 -1.41 -13.36 -6.20
N ILE A 58 -2.03 -14.55 -6.24
CA ILE A 58 -1.67 -15.62 -7.17
C ILE A 58 -1.94 -15.17 -8.61
N PHE A 59 -3.13 -14.61 -8.89
CA PHE A 59 -3.47 -14.11 -10.22
C PHE A 59 -2.57 -12.95 -10.65
N TRP A 60 -2.29 -12.01 -9.74
CA TRP A 60 -1.38 -10.91 -10.01
C TRP A 60 0.01 -11.39 -10.41
N ARG A 61 0.58 -12.39 -9.70
CA ARG A 61 1.87 -12.98 -10.06
C ARG A 61 1.84 -13.62 -11.45
N ARG A 62 0.74 -14.26 -11.84
CA ARG A 62 0.59 -14.82 -13.18
C ARG A 62 0.58 -13.75 -14.28
N LEU A 63 -0.07 -12.63 -14.03
CA LEU A 63 -0.07 -11.47 -14.93
C LEU A 63 1.32 -10.84 -15.08
N ASN A 64 2.19 -10.98 -14.08
CA ASN A 64 3.51 -10.38 -14.01
C ASN A 64 4.65 -11.43 -14.10
N ASN A 65 4.46 -12.51 -14.87
CA ASN A 65 5.45 -13.57 -15.09
C ASN A 65 6.01 -14.22 -13.81
N GLY A 66 5.25 -14.22 -12.72
CA GLY A 66 5.62 -14.84 -11.46
C GLY A 66 6.59 -14.04 -10.59
N VAL A 67 7.10 -12.92 -11.06
CA VAL A 67 8.15 -12.13 -10.38
C VAL A 67 7.60 -10.77 -9.92
N LEU A 68 7.83 -10.45 -8.64
CA LEU A 68 7.64 -9.09 -8.14
C LEU A 68 8.84 -8.24 -8.60
N PRO A 69 8.61 -7.07 -9.22
CA PRO A 69 9.69 -6.16 -9.54
C PRO A 69 10.47 -5.70 -8.30
N PRO A 70 11.68 -5.17 -8.46
CA PRO A 70 12.43 -4.53 -7.37
C PRO A 70 11.63 -3.41 -6.69
N THR A 71 11.92 -3.15 -5.42
CA THR A 71 11.19 -2.13 -4.64
C THR A 71 11.22 -0.75 -5.30
N VAL A 72 12.33 -0.37 -5.93
CA VAL A 72 12.47 0.93 -6.60
C VAL A 72 11.50 1.07 -7.78
N ASP A 73 11.28 -0.01 -8.53
CA ASP A 73 10.35 -0.04 -9.67
C ASP A 73 8.89 -0.10 -9.18
N ASN A 74 8.63 -0.83 -8.09
CA ASN A 74 7.31 -0.85 -7.45
C ASN A 74 6.92 0.53 -6.92
N LEU A 75 7.86 1.28 -6.32
CA LEU A 75 7.62 2.65 -5.86
C LEU A 75 7.34 3.60 -7.04
N GLN A 76 8.02 3.43 -8.17
CA GLN A 76 7.73 4.20 -9.37
C GLN A 76 6.32 3.91 -9.88
N SER A 77 6.00 2.64 -10.11
CA SER A 77 4.67 2.23 -10.62
C SER A 77 3.54 2.65 -9.68
N GLY A 78 3.78 2.52 -8.36
CA GLY A 78 2.83 3.01 -7.36
C GLY A 78 2.65 4.52 -7.46
N ALA A 79 3.73 5.31 -7.51
CA ALA A 79 3.65 6.76 -7.63
C ALA A 79 2.90 7.21 -8.90
N GLU A 80 3.14 6.56 -10.04
CA GLU A 80 2.45 6.84 -11.29
C GLU A 80 0.94 6.54 -11.19
N GLN A 81 0.58 5.42 -10.56
CA GLN A 81 -0.82 5.05 -10.32
C GLN A 81 -1.51 6.07 -9.42
N GLU A 82 -0.91 6.43 -8.28
CA GLU A 82 -1.49 7.41 -7.34
C GLU A 82 -1.63 8.79 -7.98
N ALA A 83 -0.66 9.21 -8.81
CA ALA A 83 -0.76 10.44 -9.59
C ALA A 83 -1.96 10.42 -10.55
N TYR A 84 -2.18 9.32 -11.27
CA TYR A 84 -3.33 9.16 -12.16
C TYR A 84 -4.66 9.23 -11.39
N LEU A 85 -4.77 8.53 -10.27
CA LEU A 85 -5.97 8.55 -9.41
C LEU A 85 -6.24 9.97 -8.88
N GLY A 86 -5.21 10.66 -8.37
CA GLY A 86 -5.33 11.94 -7.71
C GLY A 86 -5.48 13.13 -8.64
N TYR A 87 -4.78 13.18 -9.77
CA TYR A 87 -4.85 14.30 -10.71
C TYR A 87 -5.96 14.14 -11.75
N ASN A 88 -6.28 12.91 -12.16
CA ASN A 88 -7.18 12.63 -13.28
C ASN A 88 -8.49 11.98 -12.81
N LEU A 89 -8.47 10.69 -12.52
CA LEU A 89 -9.67 9.86 -12.40
C LEU A 89 -10.66 10.38 -11.36
N PHE A 90 -10.23 10.59 -10.12
CA PHE A 90 -11.15 11.03 -9.07
C PHE A 90 -11.57 12.51 -9.22
N ARG A 91 -10.78 13.32 -9.93
CA ARG A 91 -11.21 14.69 -10.27
C ARG A 91 -12.32 14.70 -11.31
N GLU A 92 -12.21 13.85 -12.34
CA GLU A 92 -13.28 13.67 -13.34
C GLU A 92 -14.56 13.15 -12.68
N TYR A 93 -14.45 12.16 -11.79
CA TYR A 93 -15.61 11.64 -11.06
C TYR A 93 -16.23 12.69 -10.14
N ALA A 94 -15.45 13.55 -9.51
CA ALA A 94 -15.95 14.63 -8.69
C ALA A 94 -16.72 15.69 -9.51
N VAL A 95 -16.27 15.98 -10.75
CA VAL A 95 -16.98 16.87 -11.67
C VAL A 95 -18.32 16.27 -12.06
N THR A 96 -18.33 15.01 -12.52
CA THR A 96 -19.56 14.30 -12.90
C THR A 96 -20.56 14.25 -11.74
N ALA A 97 -20.12 13.88 -10.55
CA ALA A 97 -20.98 13.81 -9.37
C ALA A 97 -21.63 15.18 -9.05
N ARG A 98 -20.89 16.28 -9.21
CA ARG A 98 -21.41 17.63 -9.01
C ARG A 98 -22.44 18.02 -10.08
N GLU A 99 -22.16 17.69 -11.36
CA GLU A 99 -23.08 17.94 -12.47
C GLU A 99 -24.41 17.19 -12.31
N GLU A 100 -24.36 15.99 -11.70
CA GLU A 100 -25.53 15.16 -11.39
C GLU A 100 -26.22 15.55 -10.07
N GLY A 101 -25.69 16.52 -9.30
CA GLY A 101 -26.26 17.02 -8.04
C GLY A 101 -25.86 16.23 -6.79
N TYR A 102 -24.81 15.39 -6.84
CA TYR A 102 -24.27 14.61 -5.71
C TYR A 102 -23.06 15.31 -5.10
N ASP A 103 -23.25 16.47 -4.45
CA ASP A 103 -22.16 17.29 -3.92
C ASP A 103 -21.35 16.62 -2.81
N ASP A 104 -21.96 15.78 -1.99
CA ASP A 104 -21.30 14.98 -0.96
C ASP A 104 -20.37 13.92 -1.57
N ILE A 105 -20.80 13.26 -2.65
CA ILE A 105 -19.98 12.28 -3.39
C ILE A 105 -18.85 13.02 -4.13
N ALA A 106 -19.11 14.19 -4.71
CA ALA A 106 -18.08 15.01 -5.32
C ALA A 106 -17.00 15.43 -4.32
N SER A 107 -17.42 15.79 -3.10
CA SER A 107 -16.51 16.12 -1.99
C SER A 107 -15.68 14.91 -1.54
N LEU A 108 -16.30 13.74 -1.47
CA LEU A 108 -15.62 12.46 -1.17
C LEU A 108 -14.53 12.15 -2.21
N PHE A 109 -14.84 12.20 -3.51
CA PHE A 109 -13.85 11.97 -4.58
C PHE A 109 -12.69 12.97 -4.49
N ASN A 110 -12.95 14.24 -4.25
CA ASN A 110 -11.90 15.25 -4.10
C ASN A 110 -11.03 14.99 -2.86
N GLY A 111 -11.62 14.57 -1.75
CA GLY A 111 -10.90 14.20 -0.53
C GLY A 111 -9.96 13.03 -0.77
N ILE A 112 -10.45 11.94 -1.39
CA ILE A 112 -9.63 10.77 -1.74
C ILE A 112 -8.54 11.18 -2.73
N ALA A 113 -8.85 11.96 -3.78
CA ALA A 113 -7.84 12.44 -4.72
C ALA A 113 -6.66 13.14 -4.04
N ASN A 114 -6.91 13.94 -3.00
CA ASN A 114 -5.82 14.59 -2.23
C ASN A 114 -4.98 13.57 -1.44
N ILE A 115 -5.59 12.50 -0.93
CA ILE A 115 -4.88 11.41 -0.24
C ILE A 115 -3.96 10.68 -1.22
N GLU A 116 -4.46 10.36 -2.42
CA GLU A 116 -3.66 9.68 -3.46
C GLU A 116 -2.47 10.54 -3.91
N LEU A 117 -2.61 11.87 -3.98
CA LEU A 117 -1.49 12.76 -4.24
C LEU A 117 -0.44 12.75 -3.12
N ASN A 118 -0.84 12.61 -1.87
CA ASN A 118 0.10 12.42 -0.77
C ASN A 118 0.83 11.07 -0.87
N HIS A 119 0.14 10.00 -1.26
CA HIS A 119 0.78 8.71 -1.53
C HIS A 119 1.82 8.83 -2.65
N ASN A 120 1.49 9.51 -3.76
CA ASN A 120 2.41 9.79 -4.85
C ASN A 120 3.68 10.50 -4.37
N LEU A 121 3.54 11.58 -3.58
CA LEU A 121 4.68 12.32 -3.01
C LEU A 121 5.55 11.42 -2.14
N ASN A 122 4.94 10.61 -1.29
CA ASN A 122 5.64 9.70 -0.39
C ASN A 122 6.41 8.61 -1.17
N PHE A 123 5.78 7.97 -2.16
CA PHE A 123 6.45 6.95 -2.98
C PHE A 123 7.64 7.51 -3.74
N ASN A 124 7.50 8.71 -4.32
CA ASN A 124 8.61 9.40 -4.99
C ASN A 124 9.75 9.75 -4.02
N ALA A 125 9.45 10.21 -2.81
CA ALA A 125 10.45 10.51 -1.79
C ALA A 125 11.20 9.23 -1.37
N LEU A 126 10.49 8.14 -1.10
CA LEU A 126 11.09 6.86 -0.75
C LEU A 126 11.94 6.28 -1.88
N ARG A 127 11.46 6.36 -3.13
CA ARG A 127 12.23 5.97 -4.31
C ARG A 127 13.53 6.76 -4.43
N ASN A 128 13.46 8.08 -4.26
CA ASN A 128 14.63 8.94 -4.31
C ASN A 128 15.64 8.61 -3.19
N ASN A 129 15.17 8.28 -1.99
CA ASN A 129 16.06 7.83 -0.90
C ASN A 129 16.80 6.54 -1.26
N ILE A 130 16.13 5.57 -1.92
CA ILE A 130 16.80 4.34 -2.38
C ILE A 130 17.87 4.68 -3.43
N LEU A 131 17.53 5.48 -4.45
CA LEU A 131 18.43 5.83 -5.53
C LEU A 131 19.66 6.61 -5.07
N LYS A 132 19.53 7.41 -4.01
CA LYS A 132 20.63 8.18 -3.42
C LYS A 132 21.40 7.42 -2.33
N GLY A 133 20.95 6.22 -1.94
CA GLY A 133 21.53 5.49 -0.80
C GLY A 133 21.21 6.13 0.55
N GLU A 134 20.14 6.93 0.62
CA GLU A 134 19.78 7.72 1.80
C GLU A 134 18.72 7.05 2.70
N VAL A 135 18.37 5.79 2.45
CA VAL A 135 17.39 5.08 3.30
C VAL A 135 17.93 4.94 4.73
N PHE A 136 19.17 4.45 4.85
CA PHE A 136 19.82 4.17 6.14
C PHE A 136 20.99 5.10 6.44
N CYS A 137 21.27 6.08 5.57
CA CYS A 137 22.27 7.11 5.77
C CYS A 137 21.69 8.48 5.47
N LYS A 138 22.17 9.51 6.17
CA LYS A 138 21.77 10.90 5.95
C LYS A 138 23.02 11.80 5.83
N PRO A 139 22.92 12.92 5.12
CA PRO A 139 24.06 13.85 4.96
C PRO A 139 24.46 14.53 6.26
N LYS A 140 23.63 14.44 7.30
CA LYS A 140 23.88 14.99 8.63
C LYS A 140 23.61 13.93 9.70
N GLU A 141 24.29 14.09 10.84
CA GLU A 141 24.01 13.29 12.02
C GLU A 141 22.54 13.40 12.43
N THR A 142 21.91 12.26 12.66
CA THR A 142 20.49 12.16 12.99
C THR A 142 20.25 11.02 13.98
N LEU A 143 19.06 10.98 14.55
CA LEU A 143 18.66 9.91 15.46
C LEU A 143 17.97 8.78 14.69
N TRP A 144 18.39 7.56 14.98
CA TRP A 144 17.85 6.32 14.46
C TRP A 144 17.21 5.51 15.57
N ILE A 145 16.02 4.98 15.35
CA ILE A 145 15.35 4.06 16.28
C ILE A 145 15.25 2.66 15.68
N CYS A 146 15.65 1.67 16.48
CA CYS A 146 15.42 0.27 16.14
C CYS A 146 13.93 -0.07 16.38
N MET A 147 13.20 -0.41 15.31
CA MET A 147 11.77 -0.77 15.38
C MET A 147 11.51 -2.07 16.15
N GLN A 148 12.54 -2.91 16.38
CA GLN A 148 12.41 -4.16 17.11
C GLN A 148 12.48 -3.97 18.62
N CYS A 149 13.44 -3.18 19.13
CA CYS A 149 13.70 -3.06 20.59
C CYS A 149 13.63 -1.63 21.14
N GLY A 150 13.37 -0.62 20.30
CA GLY A 150 13.29 0.77 20.70
C GLY A 150 14.65 1.45 20.98
N ASN A 151 15.79 0.77 20.77
CA ASN A 151 17.10 1.39 20.95
C ASN A 151 17.27 2.59 20.03
N ILE A 152 17.64 3.74 20.61
CA ILE A 152 17.89 4.99 19.88
C ILE A 152 19.38 5.27 19.91
N LEU A 153 19.95 5.65 18.77
CA LEU A 153 21.34 6.05 18.64
C LEU A 153 21.49 7.19 17.64
N SER A 154 22.55 7.96 17.76
CA SER A 154 22.91 9.04 16.86
C SER A 154 23.98 8.57 15.85
N GLY A 155 23.89 9.09 14.62
CA GLY A 155 24.87 8.84 13.57
C GLY A 155 24.41 9.31 12.21
N MET A 156 25.33 9.41 11.27
CA MET A 156 25.00 9.68 9.87
C MET A 156 24.28 8.49 9.24
N CYS A 157 24.63 7.27 9.66
CA CYS A 157 23.99 6.02 9.18
C CYS A 157 23.48 5.20 10.38
N ALA A 158 22.38 4.49 10.14
CA ALA A 158 21.94 3.42 11.03
C ALA A 158 22.97 2.27 11.00
N PRO A 159 23.28 1.61 12.12
CA PRO A 159 24.25 0.53 12.15
C PRO A 159 23.77 -0.68 11.36
N GLU A 160 24.70 -1.49 10.81
CA GLU A 160 24.38 -2.72 10.10
C GLU A 160 23.58 -3.72 10.97
N ARG A 161 23.85 -3.71 12.28
CA ARG A 161 23.13 -4.50 13.28
C ARG A 161 22.90 -3.68 14.54
N CYS A 162 21.72 -3.85 15.13
CA CYS A 162 21.40 -3.21 16.40
C CYS A 162 22.32 -3.75 17.51
N PRO A 163 23.04 -2.86 18.27
CA PRO A 163 23.93 -3.30 19.33
C PRO A 163 23.21 -3.90 20.53
N VAL A 164 21.90 -3.69 20.66
CA VAL A 164 21.10 -4.23 21.78
C VAL A 164 20.45 -5.56 21.43
N CYS A 165 19.78 -5.68 20.27
CA CYS A 165 19.00 -6.89 19.94
C CYS A 165 19.52 -7.67 18.73
N GLY A 166 20.58 -7.21 18.03
CA GLY A 166 21.19 -7.89 16.90
C GLY A 166 20.41 -7.84 15.59
N PHE A 167 19.24 -7.22 15.55
CA PHE A 167 18.44 -7.11 14.33
C PHE A 167 19.15 -6.28 13.26
N PRO A 168 18.96 -6.63 11.95
CA PRO A 168 19.68 -5.97 10.86
C PRO A 168 19.22 -4.53 10.63
N GLN A 169 20.04 -3.76 9.89
CA GLN A 169 19.84 -2.34 9.55
C GLN A 169 18.44 -2.02 9.01
N GLY A 170 17.81 -2.95 8.28
CA GLY A 170 16.45 -2.80 7.77
C GLY A 170 15.36 -2.58 8.83
N TYR A 171 15.69 -2.81 10.10
CA TYR A 171 14.81 -2.54 11.25
C TYR A 171 15.03 -1.15 11.86
N TYR A 172 15.84 -0.29 11.25
CA TYR A 172 15.99 1.10 11.69
C TYR A 172 15.14 2.05 10.85
N ARG A 173 14.61 3.05 11.50
CA ARG A 173 14.02 4.24 10.87
C ARG A 173 14.51 5.51 11.55
N LEU A 174 14.28 6.64 10.91
CA LEU A 174 14.50 7.94 11.55
C LEU A 174 13.62 8.04 12.81
N TYR A 175 14.22 8.53 13.89
CA TYR A 175 13.48 8.80 15.11
C TYR A 175 12.84 10.20 15.04
N ASN A 176 11.51 10.22 15.05
CA ASN A 176 10.71 11.43 15.21
C ASN A 176 10.10 11.40 16.61
N SER A 177 10.41 12.38 17.45
CA SER A 177 9.96 12.42 18.84
C SER A 177 8.43 12.41 19.05
N ILE A 178 7.65 12.69 18.00
CA ILE A 178 6.19 12.72 18.05
C ILE A 178 5.56 11.34 17.82
N GLU A 179 6.29 10.37 17.26
CA GLU A 179 5.79 9.01 16.94
C GLU A 179 6.18 7.96 17.99
N ALA A 180 6.78 8.37 19.10
CA ALA A 180 7.29 7.48 20.15
C ALA A 180 6.30 7.23 21.31
N ILE A 181 5.00 7.51 21.11
CA ILE A 181 3.93 7.26 22.10
C ILE A 181 3.01 6.15 21.60
#